data_60ec97abd789fe665045fd64ee5c432c
#
_entry.id   60ec97abd789fe665045fd64ee5c432c
#
_cell.length_a   1.000
_cell.length_b   1.000
_cell.length_c   1.000
_cell.angle_alpha   90.00
_cell.angle_beta   90.00
_cell.angle_gamma   90.00
#
_symmetry.space_group_name_H-M   'P 1'
#
loop_
_entity.id
_entity.type
_entity.pdbx_description
1 polymer ?
#
loop_
_entity_poly.entity_id
_entity_poly.type
_entity_poly.pdbx_seq_one_letter_code
_entity_poly.pdbx_strand_id
1 'polypeptide(L)'
;ILAFFLALFIVGSIGYDAPVVTDVMEGYAAAEAGMQPGDRIVRINNQNIHVYREVSIYKQMHQGETATVTYERDGERHTVVLEPKQDENGEWLLGFLGSGVRTRGNVFQTIYYSAYEVKFWITTTLQSLGMLIGGQVGADDISGPVGIVSTIGETYEASRQDGAFYVWLNMLNLSILLSANLGVMNLLPLPALDGGRLVFLFLEVIRRGKRVDPEKEGMVHFVGLMLLMALMVFVMFNDFRNIL
;
A
#
# COMPACT_ATOMS: atom_id res chain seq x y z
N ILE A 1 -0.23 5.04 14.48
CA ILE A 1 -0.86 6.28 15.00
C ILE A 1 -0.40 7.48 14.16
N LEU A 2 0.91 7.73 13.99
CA LEU A 2 1.45 8.86 13.21
C LEU A 2 0.87 8.90 11.78
N ALA A 3 0.90 7.77 11.07
CA ALA A 3 0.34 7.66 9.71
C ALA A 3 -1.12 8.17 9.62
N PHE A 4 -1.94 7.90 10.64
CA PHE A 4 -3.33 8.35 10.66
C PHE A 4 -3.45 9.87 10.80
N PHE A 5 -2.66 10.49 11.66
CA PHE A 5 -2.68 11.95 11.79
C PHE A 5 -2.15 12.66 10.55
N LEU A 6 -1.12 12.12 9.91
CA LEU A 6 -0.64 12.62 8.63
C LEU A 6 -1.69 12.47 7.52
N ALA A 7 -2.36 11.31 7.44
CA ALA A 7 -3.44 11.09 6.50
C ALA A 7 -4.62 12.05 6.77
N LEU A 8 -5.00 12.25 8.04
CA LEU A 8 -6.03 13.19 8.45
C LEU A 8 -5.71 14.61 8.01
N PHE A 9 -4.45 15.02 8.14
CA PHE A 9 -3.98 16.33 7.72
C PHE A 9 -4.04 16.48 6.19
N ILE A 10 -3.56 15.49 5.42
CA ILE A 10 -3.62 15.51 3.94
C ILE A 10 -5.07 15.54 3.47
N VAL A 11 -5.89 14.59 3.92
CA VAL A 11 -7.30 14.47 3.49
C VAL A 11 -8.11 15.71 3.90
N GLY A 12 -7.84 16.26 5.07
CA GLY A 12 -8.47 17.51 5.53
C GLY A 12 -8.07 18.73 4.71
N SER A 13 -6.82 18.80 4.25
CA SER A 13 -6.29 19.93 3.49
C SER A 13 -6.67 19.93 2.02
N ILE A 14 -6.52 18.79 1.36
CA ILE A 14 -6.66 18.68 -0.11
C ILE A 14 -7.78 17.74 -0.57
N GLY A 15 -8.43 17.03 0.36
CA GLY A 15 -9.45 16.02 0.05
C GLY A 15 -8.85 14.62 -0.13
N TYR A 16 -9.73 13.63 -0.29
CA TYR A 16 -9.37 12.24 -0.55
C TYR A 16 -9.38 11.94 -2.05
N ASP A 17 -8.63 10.92 -2.45
CA ASP A 17 -8.54 10.42 -3.83
C ASP A 17 -9.76 9.53 -4.12
N ALA A 18 -10.81 10.13 -4.69
CA ALA A 18 -12.04 9.42 -4.99
C ALA A 18 -11.84 8.39 -6.10
N PRO A 19 -12.43 7.18 -6.01
CA PRO A 19 -12.31 6.15 -7.02
C PRO A 19 -13.25 6.42 -8.21
N VAL A 20 -13.03 7.56 -8.88
CA VAL A 20 -13.84 8.01 -10.00
C VAL A 20 -13.08 7.83 -11.31
N VAL A 21 -13.75 7.31 -12.31
CA VAL A 21 -13.24 7.23 -13.69
C VAL A 21 -13.17 8.65 -14.25
N THR A 22 -11.99 9.05 -14.69
CA THR A 22 -11.76 10.37 -15.31
C THR A 22 -11.80 10.31 -16.83
N ASP A 23 -11.40 9.16 -17.37
CA ASP A 23 -11.37 8.94 -18.82
C ASP A 23 -11.54 7.46 -19.15
N VAL A 24 -12.05 7.17 -20.37
CA VAL A 24 -12.24 5.81 -20.87
C VAL A 24 -11.61 5.71 -22.25
N MET A 25 -10.71 4.74 -22.41
CA MET A 25 -9.92 4.54 -23.61
C MET A 25 -10.74 3.79 -24.67
N GLU A 26 -10.92 4.38 -25.84
CA GLU A 26 -11.58 3.73 -26.98
C GLU A 26 -10.87 2.45 -27.39
N GLY A 27 -11.63 1.43 -27.77
CA GLY A 27 -11.10 0.12 -28.18
C GLY A 27 -10.71 -0.83 -27.04
N TYR A 28 -10.85 -0.39 -25.78
CA TYR A 28 -10.62 -1.21 -24.60
C TYR A 28 -11.92 -1.66 -23.92
N ALA A 29 -11.80 -2.66 -23.05
CA ALA A 29 -12.93 -3.34 -22.43
C ALA A 29 -13.87 -2.39 -21.67
N ALA A 30 -13.36 -1.36 -21.01
CA ALA A 30 -14.17 -0.38 -20.28
C ALA A 30 -15.11 0.42 -21.23
N ALA A 31 -14.60 0.85 -22.38
CA ALA A 31 -15.42 1.55 -23.39
C ALA A 31 -16.47 0.60 -23.99
N GLU A 32 -16.09 -0.63 -24.34
CA GLU A 32 -16.99 -1.65 -24.89
C GLU A 32 -18.09 -2.04 -23.88
N ALA A 33 -17.79 -2.01 -22.59
CA ALA A 33 -18.75 -2.26 -21.51
C ALA A 33 -19.62 -1.02 -21.17
N GLY A 34 -19.43 0.12 -21.84
CA GLY A 34 -20.21 1.33 -21.66
C GLY A 34 -19.89 2.11 -20.38
N MET A 35 -18.71 1.94 -19.80
CA MET A 35 -18.20 2.81 -18.72
C MET A 35 -17.98 4.23 -19.25
N GLN A 36 -18.12 5.22 -18.37
CA GLN A 36 -18.02 6.63 -18.72
C GLN A 36 -17.22 7.42 -17.67
N PRO A 37 -16.63 8.56 -18.03
CA PRO A 37 -16.12 9.52 -17.06
C PRO A 37 -17.22 9.91 -16.07
N GLY A 38 -16.86 9.93 -14.77
CA GLY A 38 -17.79 10.18 -13.68
C GLY A 38 -18.26 8.91 -12.95
N ASP A 39 -18.10 7.73 -13.52
CA ASP A 39 -18.40 6.46 -12.85
C ASP A 39 -17.55 6.29 -11.60
N ARG A 40 -18.19 6.01 -10.47
CA ARG A 40 -17.50 5.74 -9.21
C ARG A 40 -17.36 4.25 -9.00
N ILE A 41 -16.11 3.77 -9.02
CA ILE A 41 -15.82 2.36 -8.77
C ILE A 41 -16.04 2.06 -7.28
N VAL A 42 -16.90 1.07 -6.99
CA VAL A 42 -17.21 0.66 -5.61
C VAL A 42 -16.69 -0.73 -5.29
N ARG A 43 -16.42 -1.55 -6.32
CA ARG A 43 -15.91 -2.91 -6.13
C ARG A 43 -15.18 -3.41 -7.37
N ILE A 44 -14.12 -4.18 -7.18
CA ILE A 44 -13.47 -4.96 -8.24
C ILE A 44 -13.35 -6.40 -7.72
N ASN A 45 -13.94 -7.35 -8.43
CA ASN A 45 -14.10 -8.74 -7.99
C ASN A 45 -14.67 -8.80 -6.55
N ASN A 46 -13.90 -9.36 -5.61
CA ASN A 46 -14.30 -9.46 -4.20
C ASN A 46 -13.79 -8.31 -3.32
N GLN A 47 -13.07 -7.35 -3.90
CA GLN A 47 -12.47 -6.24 -3.16
C GLN A 47 -13.33 -4.98 -3.25
N ASN A 48 -13.78 -4.45 -2.11
CA ASN A 48 -14.43 -3.14 -2.04
C ASN A 48 -13.39 -2.04 -2.22
N ILE A 49 -13.76 -1.03 -3.02
CA ILE A 49 -12.90 0.11 -3.38
C ILE A 49 -13.39 1.37 -2.67
N HIS A 50 -12.48 2.07 -2.00
CA HIS A 50 -12.78 3.29 -1.24
C HIS A 50 -11.96 4.49 -1.73
N VAL A 51 -10.71 4.24 -2.17
CA VAL A 51 -9.81 5.23 -2.75
C VAL A 51 -9.24 4.72 -4.07
N TYR A 52 -8.91 5.62 -5.01
CA TYR A 52 -8.46 5.19 -6.34
C TYR A 52 -7.14 4.41 -6.33
N ARG A 53 -6.29 4.63 -5.36
CA ARG A 53 -5.05 3.85 -5.18
C ARG A 53 -5.30 2.34 -5.06
N GLU A 54 -6.43 1.93 -4.45
CA GLU A 54 -6.80 0.51 -4.38
C GLU A 54 -7.03 -0.07 -5.78
N VAL A 55 -7.60 0.73 -6.70
CA VAL A 55 -7.76 0.35 -8.11
C VAL A 55 -6.40 0.20 -8.80
N SER A 56 -5.49 1.14 -8.57
CA SER A 56 -4.15 1.11 -9.18
C SER A 56 -3.35 -0.12 -8.75
N ILE A 57 -3.34 -0.42 -7.44
CA ILE A 57 -2.67 -1.62 -6.92
C ILE A 57 -3.35 -2.89 -7.42
N TYR A 58 -4.70 -2.93 -7.46
CA TYR A 58 -5.41 -4.07 -8.02
C TYR A 58 -4.96 -4.37 -9.46
N LYS A 59 -4.93 -3.35 -10.32
CA LYS A 59 -4.49 -3.47 -11.72
C LYS A 59 -3.04 -3.97 -11.84
N GLN A 60 -2.16 -3.51 -10.96
CA GLN A 60 -0.76 -3.92 -10.94
C GLN A 60 -0.58 -5.39 -10.51
N MET A 61 -1.37 -5.85 -9.53
CA MET A 61 -1.25 -7.21 -8.97
C MET A 61 -1.97 -8.28 -9.82
N HIS A 62 -2.97 -7.89 -10.61
CA HIS A 62 -3.82 -8.78 -11.42
C HIS A 62 -3.70 -8.48 -12.91
N GLN A 63 -2.46 -8.35 -13.39
CA GLN A 63 -2.19 -8.07 -14.81
C GLN A 63 -2.67 -9.21 -15.69
N GLY A 64 -3.44 -8.89 -16.73
CA GLY A 64 -3.97 -9.87 -17.66
C GLY A 64 -5.17 -10.68 -17.15
N GLU A 65 -5.60 -10.48 -15.91
CA GLU A 65 -6.77 -11.17 -15.35
C GLU A 65 -8.06 -10.43 -15.65
N THR A 66 -9.12 -11.16 -15.97
CA THR A 66 -10.47 -10.61 -16.14
C THR A 66 -10.98 -10.01 -14.81
N ALA A 67 -11.50 -8.81 -14.86
CA ALA A 67 -12.00 -8.09 -13.68
C ALA A 67 -13.50 -7.85 -13.77
N THR A 68 -14.26 -8.25 -12.75
CA THR A 68 -15.66 -7.85 -12.57
C THR A 68 -15.69 -6.53 -11.80
N VAL A 69 -16.02 -5.44 -12.48
CA VAL A 69 -16.05 -4.08 -11.92
C VAL A 69 -17.48 -3.69 -11.63
N THR A 70 -17.76 -3.30 -10.39
CA THR A 70 -19.02 -2.67 -9.99
C THR A 70 -18.78 -1.18 -9.79
N TYR A 71 -19.56 -0.34 -10.46
CA TYR A 71 -19.49 1.11 -10.33
C TYR A 71 -20.88 1.70 -10.07
N GLU A 72 -20.91 2.92 -9.59
CA GLU A 72 -22.09 3.68 -9.28
C GLU A 72 -22.18 4.89 -10.23
N ARG A 73 -23.30 5.03 -10.94
CA ARG A 73 -23.63 6.14 -11.84
C ARG A 73 -25.03 6.61 -11.50
N ASP A 74 -25.23 7.90 -11.27
CA ASP A 74 -26.54 8.53 -10.94
C ASP A 74 -27.29 7.84 -9.79
N GLY A 75 -26.55 7.25 -8.83
CA GLY A 75 -27.09 6.53 -7.67
C GLY A 75 -27.48 5.07 -7.96
N GLU A 76 -27.33 4.59 -9.19
CA GLU A 76 -27.55 3.19 -9.56
C GLU A 76 -26.23 2.42 -9.67
N ARG A 77 -26.27 1.13 -9.31
CA ARG A 77 -25.09 0.24 -9.39
C ARG A 77 -25.13 -0.58 -10.66
N HIS A 78 -24.05 -0.51 -11.40
CA HIS A 78 -23.80 -1.29 -12.61
C HIS A 78 -22.64 -2.24 -12.38
N THR A 79 -22.71 -3.43 -12.97
CA THR A 79 -21.63 -4.41 -12.90
C THR A 79 -21.28 -4.87 -14.31
N VAL A 80 -19.99 -4.79 -14.63
CA VAL A 80 -19.45 -5.18 -15.94
C VAL A 80 -18.25 -6.09 -15.76
N VAL A 81 -18.01 -6.93 -16.77
CA VAL A 81 -16.83 -7.78 -16.82
C VAL A 81 -15.88 -7.18 -17.84
N LEU A 82 -14.66 -6.90 -17.42
CA LEU A 82 -13.64 -6.30 -18.24
C LEU A 82 -12.50 -7.29 -18.49
N GLU A 83 -12.27 -7.61 -19.76
CA GLU A 83 -11.12 -8.41 -20.21
C GLU A 83 -9.98 -7.46 -20.57
N PRO A 84 -8.83 -7.50 -19.87
CA PRO A 84 -7.73 -6.59 -20.14
C PRO A 84 -7.14 -6.86 -21.52
N LYS A 85 -6.74 -5.78 -22.20
CA LYS A 85 -6.02 -5.84 -23.49
C LYS A 85 -4.62 -5.25 -23.30
N GLN A 86 -3.63 -5.79 -24.03
CA GLN A 86 -2.29 -5.20 -24.05
C GLN A 86 -2.26 -3.96 -24.94
N ASP A 87 -1.57 -2.93 -24.47
CA ASP A 87 -1.21 -1.78 -25.30
C ASP A 87 0.01 -2.06 -26.18
N GLU A 88 0.48 -1.03 -26.91
CA GLU A 88 1.65 -1.11 -27.79
C GLU A 88 2.97 -1.40 -27.04
N ASN A 89 3.01 -1.12 -25.73
CA ASN A 89 4.16 -1.36 -24.86
C ASN A 89 4.08 -2.73 -24.16
N GLY A 90 2.99 -3.48 -24.37
CA GLY A 90 2.76 -4.77 -23.73
C GLY A 90 2.14 -4.67 -22.33
N GLU A 91 1.69 -3.47 -21.89
CA GLU A 91 1.03 -3.27 -20.62
C GLU A 91 -0.44 -3.71 -20.68
N TRP A 92 -0.90 -4.43 -19.65
CA TRP A 92 -2.27 -4.87 -19.53
C TRP A 92 -3.18 -3.75 -19.02
N LEU A 93 -4.15 -3.33 -19.83
CA LEU A 93 -5.06 -2.24 -19.53
C LEU A 93 -6.53 -2.71 -19.54
N LEU A 94 -7.30 -2.29 -18.54
CA LEU A 94 -8.76 -2.45 -18.48
C LEU A 94 -9.49 -1.37 -19.30
N GLY A 95 -8.77 -0.30 -19.68
CA GLY A 95 -9.27 0.75 -20.56
C GLY A 95 -9.98 1.90 -19.86
N PHE A 96 -9.82 2.07 -18.56
CA PHE A 96 -10.26 3.26 -17.85
C PHE A 96 -9.11 3.90 -17.06
N LEU A 97 -9.13 5.20 -16.98
CA LEU A 97 -8.24 6.03 -16.19
C LEU A 97 -9.02 6.67 -15.04
N GLY A 98 -8.35 6.95 -13.98
CA GLY A 98 -8.83 7.70 -12.84
C GLY A 98 -7.62 8.04 -11.98
N SER A 99 -7.66 8.98 -11.19
CA SER A 99 -6.71 9.49 -10.21
C SER A 99 -6.66 11.01 -10.28
N GLY A 100 -6.12 11.62 -9.24
CA GLY A 100 -6.01 13.07 -9.17
C GLY A 100 -7.32 13.80 -8.90
N VAL A 101 -8.46 13.10 -8.88
CA VAL A 101 -9.75 13.68 -8.50
C VAL A 101 -9.81 13.76 -6.98
N ARG A 102 -9.43 14.94 -6.44
CA ARG A 102 -9.51 15.21 -5.01
C ARG A 102 -10.90 15.71 -4.63
N THR A 103 -11.59 14.93 -3.82
CA THR A 103 -12.93 15.26 -3.31
C THR A 103 -12.84 15.70 -1.86
N ARG A 104 -13.33 16.90 -1.56
CA ARG A 104 -13.44 17.39 -0.19
C ARG A 104 -14.69 16.82 0.46
N GLY A 105 -14.54 16.24 1.63
CA GLY A 105 -15.61 15.70 2.43
C GLY A 105 -15.90 16.56 3.66
N ASN A 106 -17.00 16.20 4.36
CA ASN A 106 -17.24 16.70 5.72
C ASN A 106 -16.27 16.06 6.73
N VAL A 107 -16.31 16.51 7.99
CA VAL A 107 -15.39 16.02 9.05
C VAL A 107 -15.44 14.49 9.19
N PHE A 108 -16.62 13.88 9.15
CA PHE A 108 -16.78 12.44 9.26
C PHE A 108 -16.16 11.69 8.06
N GLN A 109 -16.38 12.20 6.86
CA GLN A 109 -15.76 11.67 5.64
C GLN A 109 -14.25 11.82 5.67
N THR A 110 -13.74 12.95 6.17
CA THR A 110 -12.29 13.16 6.34
C THR A 110 -11.69 12.09 7.24
N ILE A 111 -12.27 11.84 8.41
CA ILE A 111 -11.83 10.79 9.34
C ILE A 111 -11.91 9.40 8.68
N TYR A 112 -13.03 9.12 8.03
CA TYR A 112 -13.29 7.85 7.35
C TYR A 112 -12.24 7.55 6.26
N TYR A 113 -12.03 8.49 5.33
CA TYR A 113 -11.06 8.30 4.24
C TYR A 113 -9.61 8.32 4.72
N SER A 114 -9.30 9.06 5.77
CA SER A 114 -7.97 9.00 6.41
C SER A 114 -7.69 7.61 7.00
N ALA A 115 -8.71 6.96 7.58
CA ALA A 115 -8.56 5.58 8.04
C ALA A 115 -8.37 4.60 6.86
N TYR A 116 -9.03 4.83 5.72
CA TYR A 116 -8.83 4.02 4.51
C TYR A 116 -7.47 4.23 3.87
N GLU A 117 -6.91 5.44 3.88
CA GLU A 117 -5.53 5.69 3.46
C GLU A 117 -4.53 4.85 4.28
N VAL A 118 -4.68 4.84 5.59
CA VAL A 118 -3.81 4.02 6.46
C VAL A 118 -4.06 2.53 6.25
N LYS A 119 -5.33 2.10 6.15
CA LYS A 119 -5.69 0.72 5.85
C LYS A 119 -5.07 0.27 4.53
N PHE A 120 -5.13 1.11 3.50
CA PHE A 120 -4.52 0.85 2.20
C PHE A 120 -3.02 0.50 2.35
N TRP A 121 -2.24 1.34 3.02
CA TRP A 121 -0.82 1.11 3.21
C TRP A 121 -0.51 -0.14 4.03
N ILE A 122 -1.31 -0.40 5.10
CA ILE A 122 -1.19 -1.62 5.90
C ILE A 122 -1.46 -2.86 5.03
N THR A 123 -2.55 -2.84 4.25
CA THR A 123 -2.93 -3.97 3.40
C THR A 123 -1.89 -4.22 2.32
N THR A 124 -1.41 -3.16 1.66
CA THR A 124 -0.35 -3.25 0.64
C THR A 124 0.93 -3.83 1.24
N THR A 125 1.34 -3.39 2.43
CA THR A 125 2.51 -3.94 3.12
C THR A 125 2.35 -5.44 3.40
N LEU A 126 1.17 -5.86 3.90
CA LEU A 126 0.90 -7.28 4.17
C LEU A 126 0.88 -8.11 2.88
N GLN A 127 0.33 -7.58 1.79
CA GLN A 127 0.36 -8.23 0.47
C GLN A 127 1.79 -8.37 -0.05
N SER A 128 2.60 -7.30 0.02
CA SER A 128 4.02 -7.35 -0.38
C SER A 128 4.81 -8.38 0.43
N LEU A 129 4.56 -8.49 1.75
CA LEU A 129 5.15 -9.53 2.58
C LEU A 129 4.68 -10.93 2.17
N GLY A 130 3.40 -11.08 1.81
CA GLY A 130 2.86 -12.33 1.27
C GLY A 130 3.55 -12.75 -0.04
N MET A 131 3.77 -11.81 -0.96
CA MET A 131 4.48 -12.04 -2.21
C MET A 131 5.95 -12.42 -1.99
N LEU A 132 6.60 -11.78 -1.02
CA LEU A 132 7.97 -12.11 -0.62
C LEU A 132 8.07 -13.53 -0.07
N ILE A 133 7.18 -13.92 0.85
CA ILE A 133 7.13 -15.28 1.43
C ILE A 133 6.76 -16.30 0.35
N GLY A 134 5.91 -15.94 -0.59
CA GLY A 134 5.52 -16.76 -1.74
C GLY A 134 6.59 -16.89 -2.84
N GLY A 135 7.73 -16.20 -2.69
CA GLY A 135 8.83 -16.23 -3.68
C GLY A 135 8.50 -15.55 -5.01
N GLN A 136 7.47 -14.70 -5.04
CA GLN A 136 7.08 -13.93 -6.23
C GLN A 136 7.93 -12.66 -6.41
N VAL A 137 8.61 -12.25 -5.36
CA VAL A 137 9.48 -11.08 -5.30
C VAL A 137 10.87 -11.54 -4.89
N GLY A 138 11.91 -11.08 -5.59
CA GLY A 138 13.29 -11.44 -5.34
C GLY A 138 13.90 -10.68 -4.15
N ALA A 139 15.05 -11.16 -3.66
CA ALA A 139 15.80 -10.44 -2.64
C ALA A 139 16.34 -9.09 -3.15
N ASP A 140 16.49 -8.95 -4.46
CA ASP A 140 16.96 -7.73 -5.12
C ASP A 140 15.90 -6.62 -5.10
N ASP A 141 14.62 -6.97 -4.92
CA ASP A 141 13.50 -6.03 -4.84
C ASP A 141 13.28 -5.48 -3.42
N ILE A 142 14.03 -5.98 -2.42
CA ILE A 142 13.94 -5.51 -1.05
C ILE A 142 14.83 -4.28 -0.88
N SER A 143 14.20 -3.13 -0.65
CA SER A 143 14.92 -1.90 -0.32
C SER A 143 15.32 -1.87 1.15
N GLY A 144 16.61 -1.70 1.39
CA GLY A 144 17.16 -1.43 2.71
C GLY A 144 17.26 0.07 3.01
N PRO A 145 18.03 0.44 4.05
CA PRO A 145 18.17 1.84 4.46
C PRO A 145 18.67 2.76 3.35
N VAL A 146 19.59 2.27 2.51
CA VAL A 146 20.17 3.05 1.40
C VAL A 146 19.14 3.21 0.26
N GLY A 147 18.42 2.13 -0.08
CA GLY A 147 17.34 2.18 -1.06
C GLY A 147 16.20 3.11 -0.64
N ILE A 148 15.83 3.13 0.65
CA ILE A 148 14.84 4.08 1.18
C ILE A 148 15.32 5.53 1.00
N VAL A 149 16.58 5.83 1.31
CA VAL A 149 17.13 7.18 1.11
C VAL A 149 17.15 7.57 -0.37
N SER A 150 17.50 6.65 -1.27
CA SER A 150 17.40 6.86 -2.74
C SER A 150 15.98 7.20 -3.16
N THR A 151 15.00 6.40 -2.73
CA THR A 151 13.57 6.63 -3.02
C THR A 151 13.09 8.00 -2.52
N ILE A 152 13.54 8.43 -1.34
CA ILE A 152 13.24 9.78 -0.81
C ILE A 152 13.81 10.85 -1.75
N GLY A 153 15.07 10.68 -2.17
CA GLY A 153 15.76 11.61 -3.08
C GLY A 153 15.08 11.68 -4.44
N GLU A 154 14.79 10.54 -5.04
CA GLU A 154 14.09 10.44 -6.33
C GLU A 154 12.69 11.07 -6.27
N THR A 155 11.92 10.78 -5.22
CA THR A 155 10.60 11.36 -5.01
C THR A 155 10.67 12.89 -4.87
N TYR A 156 11.69 13.38 -4.15
CA TYR A 156 11.93 14.81 -3.99
C TYR A 156 12.25 15.48 -5.33
N GLU A 157 13.22 14.94 -6.08
CA GLU A 157 13.63 15.53 -7.37
C GLU A 157 12.50 15.47 -8.41
N ALA A 158 11.78 14.35 -8.50
CA ALA A 158 10.61 14.23 -9.38
C ALA A 158 9.53 15.26 -9.03
N SER A 159 9.23 15.42 -7.74
CA SER A 159 8.20 16.36 -7.27
C SER A 159 8.59 17.82 -7.42
N ARG A 160 9.91 18.11 -7.44
CA ARG A 160 10.43 19.48 -7.52
C ARG A 160 10.03 20.18 -8.84
N GLN A 161 9.87 19.41 -9.91
CA GLN A 161 9.45 19.94 -11.21
C GLN A 161 8.00 20.45 -11.17
N ASP A 162 7.16 19.84 -10.33
CA ASP A 162 5.74 20.18 -10.17
C ASP A 162 5.50 21.31 -9.15
N GLY A 163 6.55 21.71 -8.41
CA GLY A 163 6.53 22.80 -7.45
C GLY A 163 6.53 22.39 -5.99
N ALA A 164 6.82 23.34 -5.11
CA ALA A 164 7.01 23.10 -3.67
C ALA A 164 5.81 22.44 -2.96
N PHE A 165 4.59 22.69 -3.43
CA PHE A 165 3.38 22.06 -2.90
C PHE A 165 3.39 20.56 -3.12
N TYR A 166 3.75 20.09 -4.31
CA TYR A 166 3.82 18.67 -4.62
C TYR A 166 4.96 17.97 -3.91
N VAL A 167 6.11 18.64 -3.76
CA VAL A 167 7.22 18.14 -2.93
C VAL A 167 6.72 17.84 -1.52
N TRP A 168 6.09 18.83 -0.89
CA TRP A 168 5.56 18.69 0.45
C TRP A 168 4.52 17.55 0.56
N LEU A 169 3.58 17.49 -0.38
CA LEU A 169 2.54 16.47 -0.43
C LEU A 169 3.13 15.05 -0.58
N ASN A 170 4.07 14.87 -1.49
CA ASN A 170 4.69 13.58 -1.74
C ASN A 170 5.58 13.12 -0.59
N MET A 171 6.29 14.05 0.07
CA MET A 171 7.04 13.76 1.30
C MET A 171 6.13 13.32 2.44
N LEU A 172 4.95 13.93 2.60
CA LEU A 172 3.97 13.49 3.60
C LEU A 172 3.39 12.10 3.26
N ASN A 173 3.06 11.84 1.99
CA ASN A 173 2.59 10.52 1.56
C ASN A 173 3.65 9.43 1.82
N LEU A 174 4.92 9.73 1.52
CA LEU A 174 6.03 8.83 1.81
C LEU A 174 6.19 8.60 3.33
N SER A 175 6.01 9.64 4.14
CA SER A 175 6.02 9.51 5.60
C SER A 175 4.88 8.63 6.13
N ILE A 176 3.69 8.68 5.50
CA ILE A 176 2.58 7.77 5.84
C ILE A 176 2.95 6.33 5.49
N LEU A 177 3.47 6.09 4.29
CA LEU A 177 3.94 4.77 3.84
C LEU A 177 4.97 4.19 4.81
N LEU A 178 6.04 4.93 5.10
CA LEU A 178 7.12 4.48 6.00
C LEU A 178 6.62 4.23 7.42
N SER A 179 5.74 5.10 7.94
CA SER A 179 5.13 4.93 9.27
C SER A 179 4.19 3.71 9.34
N ALA A 180 3.43 3.44 8.28
CA ALA A 180 2.57 2.26 8.19
C ALA A 180 3.41 0.98 8.10
N ASN A 181 4.42 0.97 7.22
CA ASN A 181 5.35 -0.16 7.07
C ASN A 181 6.06 -0.49 8.38
N LEU A 182 6.62 0.53 9.04
CA LEU A 182 7.27 0.35 10.34
C LEU A 182 6.31 -0.24 11.38
N GLY A 183 5.05 0.23 11.39
CA GLY A 183 4.02 -0.30 12.28
C GLY A 183 3.69 -1.78 12.01
N VAL A 184 3.54 -2.16 10.74
CA VAL A 184 3.28 -3.55 10.34
C VAL A 184 4.47 -4.44 10.65
N MET A 185 5.70 -4.01 10.28
CA MET A 185 6.91 -4.78 10.52
C MET A 185 7.14 -5.02 12.01
N ASN A 186 6.91 -4.00 12.86
CA ASN A 186 7.07 -4.17 14.31
C ASN A 186 6.03 -5.12 14.93
N LEU A 187 4.88 -5.34 14.29
CA LEU A 187 3.84 -6.29 14.75
C LEU A 187 4.09 -7.72 14.27
N LEU A 188 5.07 -7.95 13.38
CA LEU A 188 5.41 -9.31 12.96
C LEU A 188 5.89 -10.15 14.15
N PRO A 189 5.53 -11.45 14.20
CA PRO A 189 5.88 -12.34 15.30
C PRO A 189 7.37 -12.75 15.24
N LEU A 190 8.25 -11.76 15.07
CA LEU A 190 9.70 -11.97 14.99
C LEU A 190 10.37 -11.59 16.31
N PRO A 191 11.33 -12.39 16.80
CA PRO A 191 12.13 -12.00 17.94
C PRO A 191 12.83 -10.65 17.70
N ALA A 192 13.05 -9.89 18.77
CA ALA A 192 13.56 -8.52 18.79
C ALA A 192 12.57 -7.42 18.38
N LEU A 193 11.43 -7.74 17.75
CA LEU A 193 10.34 -6.79 17.47
C LEU A 193 9.24 -6.86 18.54
N ASP A 194 8.38 -5.85 18.57
CA ASP A 194 7.26 -5.79 19.54
C ASP A 194 6.29 -6.96 19.37
N GLY A 195 6.05 -7.40 18.12
CA GLY A 195 5.24 -8.58 17.81
C GLY A 195 5.80 -9.85 18.44
N GLY A 196 7.13 -10.01 18.51
CA GLY A 196 7.76 -11.12 19.22
C GLY A 196 7.43 -11.13 20.71
N ARG A 197 7.40 -9.97 21.36
CA ARG A 197 6.96 -9.83 22.76
C ARG A 197 5.47 -10.18 22.94
N LEU A 198 4.62 -9.77 21.99
CA LEU A 198 3.21 -10.14 22.01
C LEU A 198 3.01 -11.67 21.95
N VAL A 199 3.85 -12.38 21.19
CA VAL A 199 3.82 -13.86 21.16
C VAL A 199 4.09 -14.44 22.54
N PHE A 200 5.09 -13.94 23.28
CA PHE A 200 5.35 -14.41 24.66
C PHE A 200 4.22 -14.09 25.61
N LEU A 201 3.62 -12.90 25.53
CA LEU A 201 2.43 -12.55 26.31
C LEU A 201 1.24 -13.48 25.99
N PHE A 202 1.03 -13.79 24.72
CA PHE A 202 -0.03 -14.70 24.28
C PHE A 202 0.21 -16.13 24.80
N LEU A 203 1.45 -16.59 24.78
CA LEU A 203 1.85 -17.88 25.37
C LEU A 203 1.59 -17.91 26.88
N GLU A 204 1.85 -16.82 27.62
CA GLU A 204 1.56 -16.72 29.04
C GLU A 204 0.05 -16.88 29.31
N VAL A 205 -0.79 -16.21 28.51
CA VAL A 205 -2.27 -16.36 28.62
C VAL A 205 -2.70 -17.82 28.39
N ILE A 206 -2.21 -18.47 27.31
CA ILE A 206 -2.52 -19.88 27.02
C ILE A 206 -2.05 -20.81 28.15
N ARG A 207 -0.91 -20.52 28.76
CA ARG A 207 -0.35 -21.29 29.87
C ARG A 207 -0.94 -20.93 31.24
N ARG A 208 -2.07 -20.22 31.25
CA ARG A 208 -2.80 -19.80 32.46
C ARG A 208 -1.94 -18.97 33.43
N GLY A 209 -1.20 -18.00 32.90
CA GLY A 209 -0.38 -17.08 33.68
C GLY A 209 1.01 -17.62 34.05
N LYS A 210 1.43 -18.75 33.50
CA LYS A 210 2.79 -19.24 33.68
C LYS A 210 3.73 -18.57 32.69
N ARG A 211 4.55 -17.65 33.18
CA ARG A 211 5.56 -16.93 32.38
C ARG A 211 6.61 -17.88 31.81
N VAL A 212 7.13 -17.51 30.64
CA VAL A 212 8.36 -18.08 30.12
C VAL A 212 9.51 -17.54 30.98
N ASP A 213 10.54 -18.35 31.16
CA ASP A 213 11.74 -17.95 31.86
C ASP A 213 12.36 -16.70 31.20
N PRO A 214 12.57 -15.59 31.94
CA PRO A 214 13.09 -14.35 31.40
C PRO A 214 14.44 -14.49 30.69
N GLU A 215 15.31 -15.42 31.16
CA GLU A 215 16.60 -15.69 30.51
C GLU A 215 16.38 -16.30 29.12
N LYS A 216 15.42 -17.21 28.96
CA LYS A 216 15.10 -17.85 27.67
C LYS A 216 14.45 -16.86 26.72
N GLU A 217 13.52 -16.03 27.20
CA GLU A 217 12.90 -14.96 26.44
C GLU A 217 13.97 -13.97 25.95
N GLY A 218 14.86 -13.53 26.85
CA GLY A 218 15.98 -12.65 26.51
C GLY A 218 16.95 -13.26 25.48
N MET A 219 17.24 -14.55 25.59
CA MET A 219 18.09 -15.24 24.61
C MET A 219 17.44 -15.31 23.23
N VAL A 220 16.14 -15.60 23.14
CA VAL A 220 15.38 -15.62 21.87
C VAL A 220 15.39 -14.24 21.22
N HIS A 221 15.16 -13.18 21.99
CA HIS A 221 15.23 -11.82 21.50
C HIS A 221 16.63 -11.42 21.05
N PHE A 222 17.67 -11.83 21.77
CA PHE A 222 19.06 -11.57 21.40
C PHE A 222 19.44 -12.26 20.08
N VAL A 223 19.10 -13.54 19.92
CA VAL A 223 19.34 -14.27 18.67
C VAL A 223 18.58 -13.62 17.51
N GLY A 224 17.31 -13.23 17.73
CA GLY A 224 16.52 -12.51 16.74
C GLY A 224 17.14 -11.17 16.33
N LEU A 225 17.68 -10.42 17.30
CA LEU A 225 18.40 -9.17 17.03
C LEU A 225 19.64 -9.41 16.15
N MET A 226 20.43 -10.44 16.45
CA MET A 226 21.60 -10.79 15.65
C MET A 226 21.24 -11.17 14.22
N LEU A 227 20.15 -11.93 14.02
CA LEU A 227 19.65 -12.29 12.70
C LEU A 227 19.15 -11.06 11.92
N LEU A 228 18.42 -10.14 12.57
CA LEU A 228 17.99 -8.90 11.95
C LEU A 228 19.17 -8.00 11.58
N MET A 229 20.19 -7.91 12.41
CA MET A 229 21.42 -7.17 12.09
C MET A 229 22.15 -7.78 10.89
N ALA A 230 22.25 -9.11 10.82
CA ALA A 230 22.85 -9.80 9.68
C ALA A 230 22.03 -9.56 8.39
N LEU A 231 20.70 -9.64 8.48
CA LEU A 231 19.81 -9.33 7.36
C LEU A 231 19.96 -7.87 6.91
N MET A 232 20.03 -6.92 7.84
CA MET A 232 20.24 -5.50 7.52
C MET A 232 21.55 -5.26 6.76
N VAL A 233 22.65 -5.90 7.19
CA VAL A 233 23.92 -5.80 6.48
C VAL A 233 23.81 -6.40 5.08
N PHE A 234 23.14 -7.55 4.93
CA PHE A 234 22.93 -8.20 3.64
C PHE A 234 22.12 -7.29 2.68
N VAL A 235 20.99 -6.75 3.15
CA VAL A 235 20.12 -5.88 2.33
C VAL A 235 20.86 -4.58 2.00
N MET A 236 21.61 -4.00 2.93
CA MET A 236 22.41 -2.80 2.65
C MET A 236 23.48 -3.06 1.57
N PHE A 237 24.12 -4.23 1.59
CA PHE A 237 25.06 -4.60 0.53
C PHE A 237 24.35 -4.74 -0.84
N ASN A 238 23.14 -5.31 -0.84
CA ASN A 238 22.31 -5.41 -2.03
C ASN A 238 21.89 -4.03 -2.58
N ASP A 239 21.48 -3.10 -1.71
CA ASP A 239 21.17 -1.71 -2.08
C ASP A 239 22.35 -1.06 -2.83
N PHE A 240 23.58 -1.19 -2.29
CA PHE A 240 24.77 -0.62 -2.94
C PHE A 240 25.02 -1.23 -4.32
N ARG A 241 24.77 -2.53 -4.48
CA ARG A 241 24.93 -3.21 -5.78
C ARG A 241 23.91 -2.74 -6.81
N ASN A 242 22.69 -2.38 -6.37
CA ASN A 242 21.61 -1.94 -7.26
C ASN A 242 21.71 -0.45 -7.64
N ILE A 243 22.45 0.35 -6.85
CA ILE A 243 22.62 1.80 -7.09
C ILE A 243 23.87 2.10 -7.92
N LEU A 244 24.90 1.24 -7.88
CA LEU A 244 26.15 1.36 -8.63
C LEU A 244 26.05 0.73 -10.03
#